data_545a2bcc6dd60b7c708ca01a062cb7fd
#
_entry.id   545a2bcc6dd60b7c708ca01a062cb7fd
#
_cell.length_a   1.000
_cell.length_b   1.000
_cell.length_c   1.000
_cell.angle_alpha   90.00
_cell.angle_beta   90.00
_cell.angle_gamma   90.00
#
_symmetry.space_group_name_H-M   'P 1'
#
loop_
_entity.id
_entity.type
_entity.pdbx_description
1 polymer ?
#
loop_
_entity_poly.entity_id
_entity_poly.type
_entity_poly.pdbx_seq_one_letter_code
_entity_poly.pdbx_strand_id
1 'polypeptide(L)'
;MIRFLPAGLLAALVAGPALAEEVSQFTLDNGLQVVVIEDHRAPVVTQMVWYKIGAADEPPGHSGIAHFLEHLMFKGTDDLGPGEFSAIVEAQGGNDNAFTSWDYTAYFQRVAADRLDLMMKLEADRMRDLVLTEEIVATERQVILEERNQRTDSDPGALFSEQTRAAQYLNHPYGIPIIGWRHEMEQLDRQDALDFYRTYYAPNNAILIVAGDVDPAEVKRLVTLHYGPLAPSTDIPPRLRPQEPPQLAERRLAMADPRVAQPYVSRSYLAPGRKTGDQDEAAALTVLAELLGGSGTTSVLSKALMFDDPKAVYASAFYNGDTVDDGSFGLVIVPVPGVSLDEAEAAMDGVIETFLAEGVDAEALARIKTQLRAAQIYAKDNVDGLARRYGEALATGLTVEDVQAWPDALQAVTAEDVMAAARTVLDRRNAVTGHLTKDEEQAL
;
A
#
# COMPACT_ATOMS: atom_id res chain seq x y z
N MET A 1 11.96 -25.38 70.76
CA MET A 1 12.54 -25.07 69.48
C MET A 1 11.59 -25.59 68.40
N ILE A 2 10.79 -24.70 67.87
CA ILE A 2 9.80 -25.02 66.79
C ILE A 2 10.39 -24.47 65.51
N ARG A 3 10.66 -25.37 64.53
CA ARG A 3 11.13 -25.03 63.19
C ARG A 3 9.94 -24.78 62.27
N PHE A 4 9.79 -23.56 61.76
CA PHE A 4 8.89 -23.25 60.66
C PHE A 4 9.57 -23.55 59.33
N LEU A 5 8.97 -24.39 58.50
CA LEU A 5 9.27 -24.51 57.08
C LEU A 5 8.45 -23.47 56.31
N PRO A 6 9.05 -22.78 55.32
CA PRO A 6 8.27 -21.95 54.43
C PRO A 6 7.68 -22.82 53.31
N ALA A 7 6.37 -22.78 53.18
CA ALA A 7 5.68 -23.34 52.04
C ALA A 7 5.85 -22.38 50.84
N GLY A 8 6.65 -22.81 49.85
CA GLY A 8 6.77 -22.13 48.57
C GLY A 8 5.52 -22.34 47.73
N LEU A 9 4.80 -21.27 47.45
CA LEU A 9 3.68 -21.25 46.49
C LEU A 9 4.28 -21.25 45.08
N LEU A 10 4.23 -22.38 44.37
CA LEU A 10 4.52 -22.45 42.95
C LEU A 10 3.29 -21.93 42.20
N ALA A 11 3.34 -20.68 41.71
CA ALA A 11 2.36 -20.17 40.78
C ALA A 11 2.65 -20.77 39.40
N ALA A 12 1.89 -21.76 38.99
CA ALA A 12 1.87 -22.24 37.62
C ALA A 12 1.24 -21.15 36.73
N LEU A 13 2.06 -20.44 35.98
CA LEU A 13 1.59 -19.65 34.86
C LEU A 13 0.97 -20.62 33.82
N VAL A 14 -0.34 -20.66 33.78
CA VAL A 14 -1.06 -21.27 32.67
C VAL A 14 -0.91 -20.28 31.51
N ALA A 15 0.06 -20.54 30.62
CA ALA A 15 0.08 -19.92 29.31
C ALA A 15 -1.20 -20.41 28.59
N GLY A 16 -2.21 -19.58 28.51
CA GLY A 16 -3.36 -19.79 27.63
C GLY A 16 -2.83 -19.96 26.21
N PRO A 17 -3.47 -20.80 25.37
CA PRO A 17 -3.14 -20.84 23.96
C PRO A 17 -3.25 -19.41 23.43
N ALA A 18 -2.21 -18.91 22.78
CA ALA A 18 -2.32 -17.73 21.93
C ALA A 18 -3.41 -18.10 20.92
N LEU A 19 -4.54 -17.38 20.97
CA LEU A 19 -5.59 -17.53 19.96
C LEU A 19 -4.94 -17.19 18.63
N ALA A 20 -4.68 -18.22 17.81
CA ALA A 20 -4.31 -18.03 16.43
C ALA A 20 -5.47 -17.28 15.78
N GLU A 21 -5.15 -16.29 14.98
CA GLU A 21 -6.10 -15.60 14.14
C GLU A 21 -6.82 -16.63 13.27
N GLU A 22 -8.15 -16.78 13.47
CA GLU A 22 -8.93 -17.70 12.68
C GLU A 22 -9.33 -17.01 11.36
N VAL A 23 -8.61 -17.35 10.30
CA VAL A 23 -8.88 -16.86 8.94
C VAL A 23 -9.48 -18.00 8.13
N SER A 24 -10.68 -17.79 7.63
CA SER A 24 -11.34 -18.71 6.72
C SER A 24 -11.56 -18.06 5.34
N GLN A 25 -11.58 -18.86 4.29
CA GLN A 25 -11.78 -18.37 2.92
C GLN A 25 -12.69 -19.31 2.12
N PHE A 26 -13.44 -18.74 1.20
CA PHE A 26 -14.24 -19.47 0.22
C PHE A 26 -14.48 -18.62 -1.02
N THR A 27 -14.92 -19.26 -2.10
CA THR A 27 -15.29 -18.57 -3.36
C THR A 27 -16.72 -18.90 -3.70
N LEU A 28 -17.52 -17.90 -4.11
CA LEU A 28 -18.85 -18.09 -4.65
C LEU A 28 -18.81 -18.62 -6.09
N ASP A 29 -19.91 -19.19 -6.56
CA ASP A 29 -20.05 -19.71 -7.95
C ASP A 29 -19.86 -18.61 -9.00
N ASN A 30 -20.13 -17.35 -8.68
CA ASN A 30 -19.92 -16.21 -9.55
C ASN A 30 -18.48 -15.65 -9.50
N GLY A 31 -17.57 -16.31 -8.79
CA GLY A 31 -16.14 -15.98 -8.74
C GLY A 31 -15.73 -15.01 -7.64
N LEU A 32 -16.64 -14.49 -6.81
CA LEU A 32 -16.28 -13.63 -5.69
C LEU A 32 -15.46 -14.40 -4.66
N GLN A 33 -14.24 -13.97 -4.41
CA GLN A 33 -13.38 -14.49 -3.34
C GLN A 33 -13.76 -13.83 -2.02
N VAL A 34 -13.85 -14.62 -0.95
CA VAL A 34 -14.24 -14.13 0.38
C VAL A 34 -13.25 -14.61 1.40
N VAL A 35 -12.77 -13.68 2.24
CA VAL A 35 -11.93 -13.96 3.41
C VAL A 35 -12.64 -13.44 4.65
N VAL A 36 -12.72 -14.28 5.68
CA VAL A 36 -13.31 -13.95 6.98
C VAL A 36 -12.24 -14.03 8.04
N ILE A 37 -12.11 -12.97 8.82
CA ILE A 37 -11.14 -12.84 9.90
C ILE A 37 -11.92 -12.63 11.19
N GLU A 38 -11.97 -13.66 12.05
CA GLU A 38 -12.72 -13.60 13.29
C GLU A 38 -11.97 -12.84 14.38
N ASP A 39 -12.65 -11.85 14.97
CA ASP A 39 -12.14 -11.09 16.13
C ASP A 39 -13.31 -10.66 17.04
N HIS A 40 -13.55 -11.42 18.10
CA HIS A 40 -14.65 -11.21 19.03
C HIS A 40 -14.32 -10.27 20.21
N ARG A 41 -13.21 -9.51 20.13
CA ARG A 41 -12.79 -8.60 21.21
C ARG A 41 -13.70 -7.37 21.35
N ALA A 42 -14.34 -6.95 20.27
CA ALA A 42 -15.27 -5.83 20.24
C ALA A 42 -16.43 -6.10 19.26
N PRO A 43 -17.67 -5.66 19.54
CA PRO A 43 -18.84 -5.93 18.71
C PRO A 43 -18.85 -5.02 17.45
N VAL A 44 -17.78 -5.03 16.67
CA VAL A 44 -17.61 -4.25 15.43
C VAL A 44 -17.16 -5.16 14.30
N VAL A 45 -17.49 -4.74 13.08
CA VAL A 45 -17.07 -5.43 11.86
C VAL A 45 -16.60 -4.41 10.84
N THR A 46 -15.55 -4.77 10.12
CA THR A 46 -15.07 -4.08 8.91
C THR A 46 -15.35 -4.98 7.71
N GLN A 47 -16.08 -4.47 6.75
CA GLN A 47 -16.27 -5.05 5.43
C GLN A 47 -15.44 -4.26 4.44
N MET A 48 -14.67 -4.96 3.57
CA MET A 48 -13.90 -4.34 2.49
C MET A 48 -14.12 -5.10 1.19
N VAL A 49 -14.48 -4.39 0.13
CA VAL A 49 -14.49 -4.95 -1.23
C VAL A 49 -13.30 -4.40 -2.00
N TRP A 50 -12.46 -5.29 -2.49
CA TRP A 50 -11.27 -4.99 -3.25
C TRP A 50 -11.48 -5.43 -4.70
N TYR A 51 -11.45 -4.50 -5.63
CA TYR A 51 -11.45 -4.79 -7.06
C TYR A 51 -10.01 -4.92 -7.56
N LYS A 52 -9.71 -5.98 -8.30
CA LYS A 52 -8.39 -6.25 -8.88
C LYS A 52 -8.18 -5.40 -10.14
N ILE A 53 -8.31 -4.09 -9.99
CA ILE A 53 -8.19 -3.07 -11.02
C ILE A 53 -7.76 -1.75 -10.39
N GLY A 54 -6.74 -1.12 -10.92
CA GLY A 54 -6.22 0.14 -10.42
C GLY A 54 -5.65 1.02 -11.53
N ALA A 55 -4.91 2.06 -11.17
CA ALA A 55 -4.40 3.04 -12.11
C ALA A 55 -3.45 2.45 -13.17
N ALA A 56 -2.77 1.34 -12.86
CA ALA A 56 -1.88 0.68 -13.84
C ALA A 56 -2.60 -0.13 -14.92
N ASP A 57 -3.91 -0.28 -14.81
CA ASP A 57 -4.73 -1.03 -15.76
C ASP A 57 -5.62 -0.10 -16.62
N GLU A 58 -5.43 1.20 -16.51
CA GLU A 58 -6.19 2.22 -17.23
C GLU A 58 -5.87 2.20 -18.74
N PRO A 59 -6.85 2.45 -19.60
CA PRO A 59 -6.59 2.60 -21.02
C PRO A 59 -5.66 3.80 -21.29
N PRO A 60 -4.73 3.70 -22.25
CA PRO A 60 -3.88 4.83 -22.63
C PRO A 60 -4.70 6.08 -22.99
N GLY A 61 -4.31 7.24 -22.46
CA GLY A 61 -5.01 8.50 -22.66
C GLY A 61 -6.19 8.76 -21.70
N HIS A 62 -6.44 7.84 -20.75
CA HIS A 62 -7.54 7.95 -19.78
C HIS A 62 -7.02 7.84 -18.33
N SER A 63 -5.79 8.32 -18.07
CA SER A 63 -5.22 8.24 -16.72
C SER A 63 -6.07 8.97 -15.69
N GLY A 64 -6.22 8.35 -14.52
CA GLY A 64 -7.07 8.82 -13.45
C GLY A 64 -8.51 8.29 -13.50
N ILE A 65 -8.88 7.44 -14.49
CA ILE A 65 -10.23 6.89 -14.58
C ILE A 65 -10.57 5.98 -13.40
N ALA A 66 -9.61 5.21 -12.87
CA ALA A 66 -9.81 4.36 -11.71
C ALA A 66 -10.13 5.20 -10.46
N HIS A 67 -9.35 6.25 -10.21
CA HIS A 67 -9.59 7.19 -9.11
C HIS A 67 -10.87 8.00 -9.33
N PHE A 68 -11.15 8.42 -10.55
CA PHE A 68 -12.40 9.13 -10.87
C PHE A 68 -13.62 8.25 -10.59
N LEU A 69 -13.57 6.98 -10.98
CA LEU A 69 -14.65 6.05 -10.68
C LEU A 69 -14.79 5.80 -9.18
N GLU A 70 -13.69 5.76 -8.41
CA GLU A 70 -13.75 5.71 -6.94
C GLU A 70 -14.69 6.78 -6.40
N HIS A 71 -14.53 8.04 -6.83
CA HIS A 71 -15.40 9.16 -6.45
C HIS A 71 -16.84 8.98 -6.91
N LEU A 72 -17.01 8.54 -8.15
CA LEU A 72 -18.33 8.36 -8.76
C LEU A 72 -19.15 7.25 -8.09
N MET A 73 -18.51 6.26 -7.48
CA MET A 73 -19.17 5.18 -6.74
C MET A 73 -19.97 5.67 -5.52
N PHE A 74 -19.75 6.89 -5.04
CA PHE A 74 -20.53 7.51 -3.97
C PHE A 74 -21.68 8.36 -4.47
N LYS A 75 -21.94 8.40 -5.78
CA LYS A 75 -22.91 9.33 -6.39
C LYS A 75 -24.29 8.73 -6.63
N GLY A 76 -24.50 7.48 -6.24
CA GLY A 76 -25.80 6.84 -6.21
C GLY A 76 -25.93 5.61 -7.11
N THR A 77 -27.00 4.87 -6.85
CA THR A 77 -27.42 3.68 -7.59
C THR A 77 -28.86 3.89 -8.06
N ASP A 78 -29.51 2.86 -8.58
CA ASP A 78 -30.95 2.94 -8.88
C ASP A 78 -31.84 2.95 -7.61
N ASP A 79 -31.31 2.42 -6.48
CA ASP A 79 -31.97 2.42 -5.18
C ASP A 79 -31.58 3.63 -4.29
N LEU A 80 -30.41 4.25 -4.49
CA LEU A 80 -29.84 5.27 -3.61
C LEU A 80 -29.48 6.56 -4.37
N GLY A 81 -29.81 7.71 -3.78
CA GLY A 81 -29.37 9.01 -4.27
C GLY A 81 -27.92 9.34 -3.97
N PRO A 82 -27.37 10.43 -4.57
CA PRO A 82 -26.00 10.87 -4.34
C PRO A 82 -25.70 11.13 -2.85
N GLY A 83 -24.66 10.46 -2.32
CA GLY A 83 -24.23 10.57 -0.93
C GLY A 83 -25.11 9.84 0.09
N GLU A 84 -26.20 9.22 -0.34
CA GLU A 84 -27.14 8.52 0.55
C GLU A 84 -26.51 7.26 1.17
N PHE A 85 -25.62 6.59 0.43
CA PHE A 85 -24.86 5.45 0.94
C PHE A 85 -24.11 5.83 2.24
N SER A 86 -23.27 6.86 2.17
CA SER A 86 -22.49 7.32 3.33
C SER A 86 -23.37 7.85 4.44
N ALA A 87 -24.47 8.54 4.12
CA ALA A 87 -25.43 9.01 5.12
C ALA A 87 -26.09 7.84 5.87
N ILE A 88 -26.39 6.74 5.19
CA ILE A 88 -26.94 5.53 5.83
C ILE A 88 -25.88 4.90 6.76
N VAL A 89 -24.62 4.76 6.30
CA VAL A 89 -23.51 4.22 7.11
C VAL A 89 -23.32 5.08 8.37
N GLU A 90 -23.27 6.39 8.23
CA GLU A 90 -23.13 7.34 9.35
C GLU A 90 -24.31 7.23 10.33
N ALA A 91 -25.55 7.10 9.83
CA ALA A 91 -26.74 6.91 10.65
C ALA A 91 -26.71 5.59 11.46
N GLN A 92 -25.93 4.58 11.04
CA GLN A 92 -25.66 3.36 11.79
C GLN A 92 -24.48 3.51 12.76
N GLY A 93 -23.91 4.70 12.90
CA GLY A 93 -22.74 4.95 13.73
C GLY A 93 -21.42 4.43 13.16
N GLY A 94 -21.41 4.13 11.86
CA GLY A 94 -20.25 3.66 11.12
C GLY A 94 -19.50 4.76 10.39
N ASN A 95 -18.47 4.34 9.69
CA ASN A 95 -17.75 5.15 8.71
C ASN A 95 -17.48 4.32 7.47
N ASP A 96 -17.43 4.97 6.33
CA ASP A 96 -17.06 4.42 5.03
C ASP A 96 -16.01 5.28 4.36
N ASN A 97 -15.23 4.68 3.48
CA ASN A 97 -14.28 5.37 2.60
C ASN A 97 -13.84 4.44 1.47
N ALA A 98 -12.99 4.94 0.59
CA ALA A 98 -12.36 4.20 -0.48
C ALA A 98 -10.92 4.65 -0.69
N PHE A 99 -10.17 3.91 -1.50
CA PHE A 99 -8.85 4.27 -1.96
C PHE A 99 -8.49 3.51 -3.23
N THR A 100 -7.75 4.18 -4.10
CA THR A 100 -7.20 3.62 -5.34
C THR A 100 -5.69 3.52 -5.26
N SER A 101 -5.14 2.41 -5.74
CA SER A 101 -3.72 2.17 -5.95
C SER A 101 -3.46 1.91 -7.44
N TRP A 102 -2.21 1.58 -7.80
CA TRP A 102 -1.90 1.11 -9.15
C TRP A 102 -2.54 -0.24 -9.46
N ASP A 103 -2.69 -1.10 -8.44
CA ASP A 103 -3.07 -2.51 -8.63
C ASP A 103 -4.50 -2.83 -8.21
N TYR A 104 -5.13 -1.97 -7.45
CA TYR A 104 -6.47 -2.21 -6.90
C TYR A 104 -7.20 -0.92 -6.58
N THR A 105 -8.53 -1.04 -6.48
CA THR A 105 -9.40 -0.04 -5.86
C THR A 105 -10.24 -0.74 -4.79
N ALA A 106 -10.34 -0.15 -3.61
CA ALA A 106 -11.04 -0.77 -2.48
C ALA A 106 -12.00 0.20 -1.81
N TYR A 107 -13.12 -0.36 -1.33
CA TYR A 107 -14.17 0.33 -0.59
C TYR A 107 -14.37 -0.37 0.74
N PHE A 108 -14.62 0.37 1.80
CA PHE A 108 -14.83 -0.24 3.11
C PHE A 108 -15.89 0.46 3.93
N GLN A 109 -16.51 -0.31 4.82
CA GLN A 109 -17.40 0.16 5.87
C GLN A 109 -16.97 -0.49 7.19
N ARG A 110 -16.96 0.32 8.24
CA ARG A 110 -16.80 -0.14 9.61
C ARG A 110 -18.02 0.23 10.41
N VAL A 111 -18.70 -0.77 10.99
CA VAL A 111 -19.97 -0.61 11.70
C VAL A 111 -20.05 -1.56 12.91
N ALA A 112 -21.11 -1.43 13.72
CA ALA A 112 -21.45 -2.47 14.68
C ALA A 112 -21.76 -3.80 13.96
N ALA A 113 -21.36 -4.92 14.55
CA ALA A 113 -21.43 -6.25 13.91
C ALA A 113 -22.85 -6.63 13.42
N ASP A 114 -23.90 -6.21 14.14
CA ASP A 114 -25.29 -6.43 13.78
C ASP A 114 -25.77 -5.61 12.56
N ARG A 115 -24.91 -4.76 11.98
CA ARG A 115 -25.17 -3.96 10.77
C ARG A 115 -24.56 -4.54 9.50
N LEU A 116 -23.82 -5.64 9.60
CA LEU A 116 -23.13 -6.26 8.46
C LEU A 116 -24.08 -6.61 7.31
N ASP A 117 -25.27 -7.15 7.61
CA ASP A 117 -26.28 -7.49 6.60
C ASP A 117 -26.67 -6.27 5.74
N LEU A 118 -26.90 -5.12 6.37
CA LEU A 118 -27.19 -3.87 5.68
C LEU A 118 -26.01 -3.41 4.82
N MET A 119 -24.79 -3.47 5.36
CA MET A 119 -23.59 -3.05 4.58
C MET A 119 -23.37 -3.93 3.36
N MET A 120 -23.55 -5.25 3.50
CA MET A 120 -23.44 -6.16 2.35
C MET A 120 -24.50 -5.90 1.30
N LYS A 121 -25.73 -5.57 1.71
CA LYS A 121 -26.81 -5.21 0.78
C LYS A 121 -26.43 -3.96 -0.02
N LEU A 122 -26.01 -2.89 0.66
CA LEU A 122 -25.66 -1.61 0.02
C LEU A 122 -24.43 -1.73 -0.91
N GLU A 123 -23.43 -2.50 -0.50
CA GLU A 123 -22.21 -2.70 -1.28
C GLU A 123 -22.45 -3.58 -2.51
N ALA A 124 -23.31 -4.61 -2.38
CA ALA A 124 -23.71 -5.46 -3.49
C ALA A 124 -24.52 -4.67 -4.55
N ASP A 125 -25.40 -3.76 -4.10
CA ASP A 125 -26.16 -2.84 -4.94
C ASP A 125 -25.20 -1.95 -5.77
N ARG A 126 -24.30 -1.22 -5.13
CA ARG A 126 -23.39 -0.33 -5.87
C ARG A 126 -22.38 -1.07 -6.75
N MET A 127 -22.12 -2.36 -6.52
CA MET A 127 -21.23 -3.15 -7.38
C MET A 127 -21.77 -3.27 -8.81
N ARG A 128 -23.09 -3.23 -9.04
CA ARG A 128 -23.69 -3.47 -10.36
C ARG A 128 -24.73 -2.43 -10.83
N ASP A 129 -25.23 -1.61 -9.91
CA ASP A 129 -26.41 -0.77 -10.17
C ASP A 129 -26.10 0.75 -10.08
N LEU A 130 -24.80 1.13 -10.28
CA LEU A 130 -24.34 2.53 -10.31
C LEU A 130 -25.06 3.32 -11.39
N VAL A 131 -25.63 4.48 -11.01
CA VAL A 131 -26.33 5.41 -11.90
C VAL A 131 -25.59 6.74 -11.98
N LEU A 132 -25.10 7.09 -13.16
CA LEU A 132 -24.38 8.33 -13.42
C LEU A 132 -25.13 9.19 -14.44
N THR A 133 -25.30 10.47 -14.15
CA THR A 133 -25.76 11.48 -15.13
C THR A 133 -24.58 12.31 -15.63
N GLU A 134 -24.74 12.97 -16.77
CA GLU A 134 -23.72 13.88 -17.32
C GLU A 134 -23.37 15.01 -16.32
N GLU A 135 -24.37 15.52 -15.59
CA GLU A 135 -24.20 16.58 -14.61
C GLU A 135 -23.37 16.12 -13.41
N ILE A 136 -23.64 14.91 -12.87
CA ILE A 136 -22.88 14.30 -11.78
C ILE A 136 -21.42 14.13 -12.19
N VAL A 137 -21.18 13.55 -13.37
CA VAL A 137 -19.83 13.31 -13.88
C VAL A 137 -19.07 14.61 -14.12
N ALA A 138 -19.71 15.60 -14.73
CA ALA A 138 -19.09 16.90 -14.96
C ALA A 138 -18.74 17.63 -13.65
N THR A 139 -19.60 17.53 -12.64
CA THR A 139 -19.36 18.13 -11.31
C THR A 139 -18.19 17.41 -10.61
N GLU A 140 -18.19 16.08 -10.57
CA GLU A 140 -17.18 15.32 -9.88
C GLU A 140 -15.80 15.41 -10.56
N ARG A 141 -15.76 15.54 -11.88
CA ARG A 141 -14.51 15.84 -12.58
C ARG A 141 -13.87 17.15 -12.10
N GLN A 142 -14.64 18.18 -11.76
CA GLN A 142 -14.07 19.37 -11.14
C GLN A 142 -13.55 19.12 -9.73
N VAL A 143 -14.18 18.23 -8.98
CA VAL A 143 -13.72 17.85 -7.64
C VAL A 143 -12.34 17.18 -7.70
N ILE A 144 -12.15 16.17 -8.57
CA ILE A 144 -10.86 15.51 -8.69
C ILE A 144 -9.76 16.40 -9.28
N LEU A 145 -10.12 17.34 -10.18
CA LEU A 145 -9.18 18.35 -10.68
C LEU A 145 -8.73 19.31 -9.57
N GLU A 146 -9.63 19.70 -8.68
CA GLU A 146 -9.30 20.52 -7.52
C GLU A 146 -8.49 19.71 -6.49
N GLU A 147 -8.81 18.44 -6.30
CA GLU A 147 -7.99 17.56 -5.45
C GLU A 147 -6.56 17.44 -5.98
N ARG A 148 -6.38 17.25 -7.29
CA ARG A 148 -5.06 17.26 -7.92
C ARG A 148 -4.34 18.58 -7.68
N ASN A 149 -5.06 19.70 -7.83
CA ASN A 149 -4.52 21.03 -7.56
C ASN A 149 -4.00 21.14 -6.12
N GLN A 150 -4.79 20.66 -5.14
CA GLN A 150 -4.44 20.73 -3.71
C GLN A 150 -3.32 19.76 -3.31
N ARG A 151 -3.35 18.53 -3.81
CA ARG A 151 -2.44 17.47 -3.38
C ARG A 151 -1.15 17.39 -4.21
N THR A 152 -1.17 17.84 -5.46
CA THR A 152 -0.05 17.69 -6.39
C THR A 152 0.44 19.01 -6.93
N ASP A 153 -0.42 19.76 -7.66
CA ASP A 153 0.04 20.92 -8.44
C ASP A 153 0.51 22.09 -7.55
N SER A 154 -0.02 22.20 -6.32
CA SER A 154 0.40 23.20 -5.34
C SER A 154 1.59 22.80 -4.47
N ASP A 155 2.01 21.54 -4.49
CA ASP A 155 3.13 21.00 -3.71
C ASP A 155 4.32 20.61 -4.60
N PRO A 156 5.45 21.35 -4.54
CA PRO A 156 6.62 21.03 -5.35
C PRO A 156 7.23 19.66 -5.06
N GLY A 157 7.08 19.11 -3.83
CA GLY A 157 7.52 17.77 -3.48
C GLY A 157 6.68 16.69 -4.18
N ALA A 158 5.36 16.89 -4.25
CA ALA A 158 4.46 15.98 -4.96
C ALA A 158 4.69 16.02 -6.48
N LEU A 159 4.85 17.21 -7.06
CA LEU A 159 5.22 17.38 -8.48
C LEU A 159 6.56 16.69 -8.79
N PHE A 160 7.55 16.86 -7.94
CA PHE A 160 8.84 16.25 -8.11
C PHE A 160 8.80 14.71 -7.99
N SER A 161 8.02 14.19 -7.03
CA SER A 161 7.77 12.76 -6.89
C SER A 161 7.10 12.15 -8.12
N GLU A 162 6.14 12.87 -8.72
CA GLU A 162 5.48 12.48 -9.97
C GLU A 162 6.49 12.38 -11.12
N GLN A 163 7.39 13.36 -11.27
CA GLN A 163 8.43 13.38 -12.31
C GLN A 163 9.49 12.28 -12.09
N THR A 164 9.93 12.07 -10.86
CA THR A 164 10.91 11.02 -10.55
C THR A 164 10.32 9.63 -10.77
N ARG A 165 9.04 9.42 -10.43
CA ARG A 165 8.34 8.16 -10.73
C ARG A 165 8.20 7.93 -12.23
N ALA A 166 7.78 8.93 -12.99
CA ALA A 166 7.70 8.84 -14.45
C ALA A 166 9.07 8.54 -15.10
N ALA A 167 10.16 9.04 -14.52
CA ALA A 167 11.51 8.70 -14.96
C ALA A 167 11.96 7.31 -14.51
N GLN A 168 11.41 6.74 -13.42
CA GLN A 168 11.75 5.41 -12.95
C GLN A 168 11.22 4.33 -13.88
N TYR A 169 10.02 4.50 -14.43
CA TYR A 169 9.39 3.52 -15.31
C TYR A 169 9.41 4.01 -16.75
N LEU A 170 10.18 3.33 -17.61
CA LEU A 170 10.32 3.69 -19.03
C LEU A 170 9.12 3.22 -19.86
N ASN A 171 8.48 2.16 -19.44
CA ASN A 171 7.41 1.52 -20.21
C ASN A 171 6.26 1.02 -19.35
N HIS A 172 6.49 0.79 -18.06
CA HIS A 172 5.48 0.24 -17.17
C HIS A 172 4.52 1.34 -16.67
N PRO A 173 3.21 1.08 -16.59
CA PRO A 173 2.21 2.08 -16.18
C PRO A 173 2.32 2.55 -14.72
N TYR A 174 3.16 1.95 -13.87
CA TYR A 174 3.48 2.51 -12.56
C TYR A 174 4.15 3.88 -12.62
N GLY A 175 4.64 4.30 -13.80
CA GLY A 175 5.10 5.66 -14.06
C GLY A 175 3.99 6.71 -14.14
N ILE A 176 2.72 6.28 -14.29
CA ILE A 176 1.56 7.17 -14.38
C ILE A 176 1.03 7.46 -12.97
N PRO A 177 0.72 8.71 -12.61
CA PRO A 177 0.17 9.04 -11.30
C PRO A 177 -1.23 8.42 -11.11
N ILE A 178 -1.52 7.91 -9.92
CA ILE A 178 -2.84 7.31 -9.60
C ILE A 178 -3.98 8.30 -9.83
N ILE A 179 -3.78 9.56 -9.46
CA ILE A 179 -4.79 10.61 -9.68
C ILE A 179 -4.97 10.95 -11.17
N GLY A 180 -4.06 10.52 -12.04
CA GLY A 180 -4.03 10.80 -13.46
C GLY A 180 -3.24 12.06 -13.85
N TRP A 181 -2.87 12.14 -15.12
CA TRP A 181 -2.31 13.36 -15.72
C TRP A 181 -3.44 14.39 -15.91
N ARG A 182 -3.21 15.64 -15.50
CA ARG A 182 -4.23 16.70 -15.55
C ARG A 182 -4.95 16.80 -16.89
N HIS A 183 -4.19 16.82 -17.99
CA HIS A 183 -4.74 16.97 -19.34
C HIS A 183 -5.59 15.78 -19.80
N GLU A 184 -5.39 14.58 -19.25
CA GLU A 184 -6.23 13.41 -19.51
C GLU A 184 -7.46 13.42 -18.61
N MET A 185 -7.31 13.76 -17.32
CA MET A 185 -8.44 13.92 -16.40
C MET A 185 -9.48 14.94 -16.88
N GLU A 186 -9.04 16.03 -17.53
CA GLU A 186 -9.91 17.06 -18.11
C GLU A 186 -10.82 16.51 -19.22
N GLN A 187 -10.47 15.39 -19.83
CA GLN A 187 -11.18 14.77 -20.94
C GLN A 187 -12.07 13.60 -20.53
N LEU A 188 -11.87 13.04 -19.32
CA LEU A 188 -12.66 11.90 -18.83
C LEU A 188 -14.16 12.24 -18.85
N ASP A 189 -14.96 11.35 -19.42
CA ASP A 189 -16.39 11.54 -19.55
C ASP A 189 -17.22 10.41 -18.90
N ARG A 190 -18.54 10.52 -19.03
CA ARG A 190 -19.47 9.55 -18.46
C ARG A 190 -19.33 8.17 -19.12
N GLN A 191 -19.06 8.13 -20.42
CA GLN A 191 -18.93 6.86 -21.14
C GLN A 191 -17.68 6.10 -20.68
N ASP A 192 -16.56 6.82 -20.52
CA ASP A 192 -15.31 6.25 -19.98
C ASP A 192 -15.55 5.61 -18.62
N ALA A 193 -16.22 6.34 -17.70
CA ALA A 193 -16.53 5.84 -16.36
C ALA A 193 -17.44 4.61 -16.38
N LEU A 194 -18.48 4.61 -17.19
CA LEU A 194 -19.41 3.48 -17.30
C LEU A 194 -18.78 2.25 -17.97
N ASP A 195 -17.91 2.44 -18.95
CA ASP A 195 -17.23 1.35 -19.62
C ASP A 195 -16.22 0.68 -18.67
N PHE A 196 -15.46 1.48 -17.92
CA PHE A 196 -14.56 1.00 -16.88
C PHE A 196 -15.32 0.26 -15.77
N TYR A 197 -16.41 0.84 -15.25
CA TYR A 197 -17.25 0.23 -14.24
C TYR A 197 -17.83 -1.11 -14.69
N ARG A 198 -18.50 -1.17 -15.85
CA ARG A 198 -19.15 -2.38 -16.36
C ARG A 198 -18.18 -3.52 -16.60
N THR A 199 -16.97 -3.19 -17.04
CA THR A 199 -15.92 -4.17 -17.32
C THR A 199 -15.38 -4.77 -16.03
N TYR A 200 -15.01 -3.94 -15.05
CA TYR A 200 -14.15 -4.36 -13.96
C TYR A 200 -14.86 -4.52 -12.60
N TYR A 201 -16.00 -3.85 -12.38
CA TYR A 201 -16.72 -3.92 -11.12
C TYR A 201 -17.70 -5.09 -11.15
N ALA A 202 -17.17 -6.28 -10.85
CA ALA A 202 -17.93 -7.53 -10.90
C ALA A 202 -17.39 -8.53 -9.87
N PRO A 203 -18.24 -9.49 -9.42
CA PRO A 203 -17.86 -10.47 -8.41
C PRO A 203 -16.57 -11.24 -8.73
N ASN A 204 -16.39 -11.66 -9.99
CA ASN A 204 -15.22 -12.43 -10.41
C ASN A 204 -13.91 -11.60 -10.55
N ASN A 205 -13.99 -10.28 -10.35
CA ASN A 205 -12.83 -9.38 -10.23
C ASN A 205 -12.68 -8.80 -8.83
N ALA A 206 -13.44 -9.31 -7.85
CA ALA A 206 -13.48 -8.75 -6.51
C ALA A 206 -13.08 -9.76 -5.44
N ILE A 207 -12.58 -9.21 -4.33
CA ILE A 207 -12.27 -9.91 -3.10
C ILE A 207 -13.06 -9.19 -1.98
N LEU A 208 -13.85 -9.93 -1.23
CA LEU A 208 -14.54 -9.44 -0.05
C LEU A 208 -13.79 -9.89 1.20
N ILE A 209 -13.35 -8.93 2.00
CA ILE A 209 -12.77 -9.18 3.32
C ILE A 209 -13.80 -8.77 4.37
N VAL A 210 -14.10 -9.66 5.29
CA VAL A 210 -14.96 -9.39 6.44
C VAL A 210 -14.18 -9.69 7.71
N ALA A 211 -13.93 -8.69 8.53
CA ALA A 211 -13.09 -8.83 9.71
C ALA A 211 -13.78 -8.23 10.94
N GLY A 212 -13.78 -8.95 12.06
CA GLY A 212 -14.38 -8.49 13.32
C GLY A 212 -15.23 -9.54 14.02
N ASP A 213 -16.24 -9.07 14.77
CA ASP A 213 -17.14 -9.92 15.56
C ASP A 213 -18.19 -10.60 14.66
N VAL A 214 -17.74 -11.64 13.96
CA VAL A 214 -18.53 -12.37 12.97
C VAL A 214 -18.31 -13.87 13.07
N ASP A 215 -19.33 -14.62 12.66
CA ASP A 215 -19.27 -16.07 12.47
C ASP A 215 -19.14 -16.38 10.98
N PRO A 216 -18.20 -17.22 10.55
CA PRO A 216 -17.97 -17.53 9.14
C PRO A 216 -19.17 -18.15 8.42
N ALA A 217 -19.98 -18.95 9.12
CA ALA A 217 -21.17 -19.54 8.53
C ALA A 217 -22.26 -18.48 8.28
N GLU A 218 -22.39 -17.51 9.19
CA GLU A 218 -23.31 -16.38 9.00
C GLU A 218 -22.81 -15.44 7.90
N VAL A 219 -21.50 -15.12 7.85
CA VAL A 219 -20.92 -14.36 6.75
C VAL A 219 -21.18 -15.05 5.42
N LYS A 220 -20.95 -16.37 5.33
CA LYS A 220 -21.23 -17.12 4.10
C LYS A 220 -22.70 -17.05 3.69
N ARG A 221 -23.62 -17.11 4.65
CA ARG A 221 -25.06 -16.97 4.40
C ARG A 221 -25.38 -15.59 3.81
N LEU A 222 -24.89 -14.52 4.44
CA LEU A 222 -25.12 -13.15 4.01
C LEU A 222 -24.50 -12.85 2.64
N VAL A 223 -23.25 -13.27 2.43
CA VAL A 223 -22.56 -13.12 1.14
C VAL A 223 -23.30 -13.86 0.03
N THR A 224 -23.78 -15.08 0.29
CA THR A 224 -24.56 -15.84 -0.69
C THR A 224 -25.89 -15.13 -1.01
N LEU A 225 -26.53 -14.51 -0.01
CA LEU A 225 -27.78 -13.79 -0.17
C LEU A 225 -27.62 -12.54 -1.05
N HIS A 226 -26.61 -11.70 -0.75
CA HIS A 226 -26.48 -10.38 -1.39
C HIS A 226 -25.62 -10.41 -2.66
N TYR A 227 -24.48 -11.08 -2.64
CA TYR A 227 -23.56 -11.12 -3.79
C TYR A 227 -23.78 -12.33 -4.70
N GLY A 228 -24.38 -13.41 -4.21
CA GLY A 228 -24.62 -14.61 -5.01
C GLY A 228 -25.44 -14.38 -6.28
N PRO A 229 -26.49 -13.53 -6.27
CA PRO A 229 -27.27 -13.21 -7.46
C PRO A 229 -26.55 -12.38 -8.51
N LEU A 230 -25.43 -11.69 -8.15
CA LEU A 230 -24.72 -10.80 -9.05
C LEU A 230 -24.03 -11.58 -10.17
N ALA A 231 -24.27 -11.15 -11.40
CA ALA A 231 -23.63 -11.79 -12.55
C ALA A 231 -22.15 -11.45 -12.65
N PRO A 232 -21.28 -12.44 -12.95
CA PRO A 232 -19.87 -12.15 -13.25
C PRO A 232 -19.75 -11.37 -14.56
N SER A 233 -18.67 -10.60 -14.70
CA SER A 233 -18.32 -9.98 -15.99
C SER A 233 -17.64 -11.00 -16.90
N THR A 234 -18.05 -11.05 -18.16
CA THR A 234 -17.42 -11.88 -19.21
C THR A 234 -16.34 -11.13 -19.99
N ASP A 235 -16.27 -9.81 -19.79
CA ASP A 235 -15.50 -8.88 -20.63
C ASP A 235 -14.19 -8.42 -19.97
N ILE A 236 -13.84 -8.96 -18.78
CA ILE A 236 -12.59 -8.64 -18.10
C ILE A 236 -11.42 -9.16 -18.95
N PRO A 237 -10.56 -8.27 -19.49
CA PRO A 237 -9.42 -8.69 -20.25
C PRO A 237 -8.37 -9.36 -19.35
N PRO A 238 -7.51 -10.24 -19.90
CA PRO A 238 -6.34 -10.68 -19.16
C PRO A 238 -5.50 -9.49 -18.68
N ARG A 239 -5.04 -9.52 -17.43
CA ARG A 239 -4.22 -8.47 -16.83
C ARG A 239 -2.78 -8.54 -17.38
N LEU A 240 -2.61 -8.04 -18.60
CA LEU A 240 -1.33 -8.01 -19.31
C LEU A 240 -0.83 -6.56 -19.38
N ARG A 241 0.27 -6.29 -18.71
CA ARG A 241 0.91 -4.96 -18.70
C ARG A 241 2.22 -4.97 -19.48
N PRO A 242 2.61 -3.82 -20.08
CA PRO A 242 3.94 -3.66 -20.62
C PRO A 242 4.98 -3.90 -19.51
N GLN A 243 5.95 -4.74 -19.79
CA GLN A 243 7.04 -5.01 -18.85
C GLN A 243 8.07 -3.89 -18.88
N GLU A 244 8.67 -3.58 -17.74
CA GLU A 244 9.76 -2.61 -17.67
C GLU A 244 11.03 -3.22 -18.27
N PRO A 245 11.70 -2.55 -19.22
CA PRO A 245 12.95 -3.05 -19.77
C PRO A 245 14.10 -2.89 -18.77
N PRO A 246 15.18 -3.70 -18.87
CA PRO A 246 16.35 -3.54 -18.03
C PRO A 246 16.91 -2.12 -18.11
N GLN A 247 17.16 -1.52 -16.96
CA GLN A 247 17.72 -0.18 -16.85
C GLN A 247 19.24 -0.27 -16.82
N LEU A 248 19.91 0.42 -17.75
CA LEU A 248 21.35 0.29 -17.97
C LEU A 248 22.12 1.59 -17.73
N ALA A 249 21.43 2.68 -17.39
CA ALA A 249 22.03 4.00 -17.16
C ALA A 249 21.28 4.74 -16.05
N GLU A 250 22.05 5.30 -15.12
CA GLU A 250 21.49 6.21 -14.09
C GLU A 250 20.76 7.38 -14.74
N ARG A 251 19.64 7.78 -14.18
CA ARG A 251 18.87 8.96 -14.57
C ARG A 251 18.92 9.97 -13.44
N ARG A 252 19.10 11.23 -13.80
CA ARG A 252 19.19 12.33 -12.86
C ARG A 252 18.18 13.41 -13.21
N LEU A 253 17.44 13.87 -12.21
CA LEU A 253 16.51 14.99 -12.33
C LEU A 253 16.89 16.06 -11.32
N ALA A 254 16.73 17.30 -11.72
CA ALA A 254 16.83 18.44 -10.83
C ALA A 254 15.61 19.34 -11.03
N MET A 255 14.98 19.75 -9.95
CA MET A 255 13.87 20.67 -9.97
C MET A 255 14.08 21.76 -8.94
N ALA A 256 13.94 23.02 -9.38
CA ALA A 256 13.95 24.19 -8.51
C ALA A 256 12.54 24.79 -8.44
N ASP A 257 12.07 25.07 -7.21
CA ASP A 257 10.81 25.75 -7.01
C ASP A 257 10.89 26.63 -5.75
N PRO A 258 10.58 27.93 -5.84
CA PRO A 258 10.71 28.87 -4.71
C PRO A 258 9.83 28.52 -3.51
N ARG A 259 8.83 27.63 -3.67
CA ARG A 259 7.96 27.13 -2.60
C ARG A 259 8.62 26.03 -1.78
N VAL A 260 9.75 25.45 -2.21
CA VAL A 260 10.46 24.41 -1.47
C VAL A 260 10.95 24.97 -0.14
N ALA A 261 10.40 24.43 0.94
CA ALA A 261 10.81 24.82 2.30
C ALA A 261 12.11 24.12 2.71
N GLN A 262 12.29 22.88 2.29
CA GLN A 262 13.42 22.04 2.67
C GLN A 262 13.91 21.24 1.47
N PRO A 263 15.09 21.57 0.93
CA PRO A 263 15.71 20.83 -0.15
C PRO A 263 16.03 19.39 0.26
N TYR A 264 15.97 18.44 -0.70
CA TYR A 264 16.32 17.05 -0.43
C TYR A 264 16.82 16.33 -1.69
N VAL A 265 17.50 15.22 -1.45
CA VAL A 265 17.83 14.22 -2.47
C VAL A 265 16.97 13.01 -2.27
N SER A 266 16.35 12.54 -3.34
CA SER A 266 15.69 11.23 -3.39
C SER A 266 16.39 10.34 -4.41
N ARG A 267 16.47 9.05 -4.11
CA ARG A 267 16.95 8.05 -5.06
C ARG A 267 16.05 6.83 -5.01
N SER A 268 15.60 6.38 -6.17
CA SER A 268 14.79 5.18 -6.30
C SER A 268 15.45 4.20 -7.26
N TYR A 269 15.21 2.92 -6.99
CA TYR A 269 15.64 1.77 -7.79
C TYR A 269 14.43 0.91 -8.07
N LEU A 270 14.36 0.25 -9.22
CA LEU A 270 13.41 -0.83 -9.42
C LEU A 270 13.77 -2.00 -8.49
N ALA A 271 12.76 -2.57 -7.90
CA ALA A 271 12.92 -3.70 -7.00
C ALA A 271 11.78 -4.71 -7.20
N PRO A 272 12.05 -6.02 -7.15
CA PRO A 272 11.01 -7.02 -7.34
C PRO A 272 9.92 -6.90 -6.27
N GLY A 273 8.66 -7.12 -6.68
CA GLY A 273 7.53 -7.27 -5.76
C GLY A 273 7.55 -8.62 -5.05
N ARG A 274 6.72 -8.76 -4.02
CA ARG A 274 6.47 -10.04 -3.35
C ARG A 274 5.79 -11.00 -4.33
N LYS A 275 6.22 -12.26 -4.32
CA LYS A 275 5.68 -13.30 -5.20
C LYS A 275 5.06 -14.42 -4.39
N THR A 276 3.95 -14.94 -4.89
CA THR A 276 3.28 -16.07 -4.25
C THR A 276 4.21 -17.28 -4.16
N GLY A 277 4.27 -17.90 -2.99
CA GLY A 277 5.08 -19.09 -2.70
C GLY A 277 6.58 -18.83 -2.52
N ASP A 278 7.13 -17.73 -3.04
CA ASP A 278 8.54 -17.34 -2.91
C ASP A 278 8.65 -15.87 -2.49
N GLN A 279 8.83 -15.64 -1.21
CA GLN A 279 8.89 -14.30 -0.63
C GLN A 279 10.28 -13.94 -0.08
N ASP A 280 11.29 -14.79 -0.27
CA ASP A 280 12.59 -14.65 0.39
C ASP A 280 13.33 -13.37 -0.04
N GLU A 281 13.32 -13.05 -1.34
CA GLU A 281 13.93 -11.82 -1.85
C GLU A 281 13.23 -10.56 -1.32
N ALA A 282 11.91 -10.54 -1.30
CA ALA A 282 11.13 -9.43 -0.77
C ALA A 282 11.34 -9.28 0.76
N ALA A 283 11.46 -10.38 1.49
CA ALA A 283 11.78 -10.36 2.91
C ALA A 283 13.18 -9.77 3.16
N ALA A 284 14.16 -10.15 2.34
CA ALA A 284 15.52 -9.61 2.42
C ALA A 284 15.55 -8.10 2.11
N LEU A 285 14.79 -7.63 1.09
CA LEU A 285 14.65 -6.21 0.75
C LEU A 285 13.95 -5.41 1.86
N THR A 286 12.93 -6.00 2.49
CA THR A 286 12.25 -5.39 3.66
C THR A 286 13.22 -5.20 4.82
N VAL A 287 13.98 -6.25 5.16
CA VAL A 287 14.99 -6.18 6.24
C VAL A 287 16.11 -5.20 5.88
N LEU A 288 16.55 -5.15 4.61
CA LEU A 288 17.53 -4.19 4.12
C LEU A 288 17.05 -2.75 4.29
N ALA A 289 15.80 -2.45 3.92
CA ALA A 289 15.23 -1.11 4.07
C ALA A 289 15.21 -0.68 5.55
N GLU A 290 14.78 -1.58 6.44
CA GLU A 290 14.78 -1.32 7.89
C GLU A 290 16.19 -1.12 8.46
N LEU A 291 17.18 -1.90 8.03
CA LEU A 291 18.57 -1.74 8.43
C LEU A 291 19.17 -0.42 7.95
N LEU A 292 18.93 -0.06 6.69
CA LEU A 292 19.50 1.16 6.10
C LEU A 292 18.84 2.42 6.64
N GLY A 293 17.50 2.47 6.75
CA GLY A 293 16.80 3.73 7.03
C GLY A 293 15.44 3.63 7.70
N GLY A 294 14.93 2.43 8.02
CA GLY A 294 13.59 2.26 8.60
C GLY A 294 13.50 2.69 10.07
N SER A 295 14.50 2.45 10.86
CA SER A 295 14.54 2.79 12.29
C SER A 295 15.24 4.14 12.53
N GLY A 296 14.47 5.16 12.87
CA GLY A 296 14.86 6.57 12.89
C GLY A 296 16.14 6.99 13.62
N THR A 297 16.68 6.18 14.56
CA THR A 297 17.90 6.54 15.31
C THR A 297 19.01 5.51 15.23
N THR A 298 18.70 4.28 14.88
CA THR A 298 19.64 3.14 14.94
C THR A 298 19.91 2.52 13.57
N SER A 299 19.29 3.03 12.52
CA SER A 299 19.57 2.62 11.15
C SER A 299 20.95 3.12 10.69
N VAL A 300 21.50 2.46 9.70
CA VAL A 300 22.84 2.74 9.18
C VAL A 300 22.97 4.18 8.70
N LEU A 301 22.03 4.66 7.88
CA LEU A 301 22.02 6.04 7.37
C LEU A 301 21.83 7.06 8.49
N SER A 302 20.86 6.83 9.38
CA SER A 302 20.60 7.79 10.45
C SER A 302 21.79 7.89 11.41
N LYS A 303 22.37 6.75 11.82
CA LYS A 303 23.53 6.77 12.72
C LYS A 303 24.70 7.53 12.09
N ALA A 304 25.05 7.22 10.86
CA ALA A 304 26.19 7.83 10.20
C ALA A 304 25.99 9.32 9.89
N LEU A 305 24.80 9.69 9.35
CA LEU A 305 24.56 11.00 8.76
C LEU A 305 23.82 11.99 9.66
N MET A 306 23.18 11.52 10.73
CA MET A 306 22.47 12.39 11.67
C MET A 306 23.19 12.52 13.02
N PHE A 307 24.00 11.51 13.40
CA PHE A 307 24.62 11.45 14.72
C PHE A 307 26.15 11.45 14.70
N ASP A 308 26.81 10.59 13.92
CA ASP A 308 28.29 10.45 13.92
C ASP A 308 28.96 11.59 13.14
N ASP A 309 28.51 11.91 11.92
CA ASP A 309 28.91 13.07 11.12
C ASP A 309 27.66 13.79 10.59
N PRO A 310 27.10 14.75 11.32
CA PRO A 310 25.81 15.36 10.97
C PRO A 310 25.85 16.10 9.62
N LYS A 311 25.43 15.41 8.57
CA LYS A 311 25.20 15.93 7.22
C LYS A 311 23.71 16.04 6.89
N ALA A 312 22.85 15.34 7.65
CA ALA A 312 21.41 15.29 7.41
C ALA A 312 20.60 15.56 8.67
N VAL A 313 19.44 16.20 8.51
CA VAL A 313 18.38 16.25 9.52
C VAL A 313 17.44 15.06 9.43
N TYR A 314 17.42 14.40 8.26
CA TYR A 314 16.61 13.22 8.01
C TYR A 314 17.30 12.34 6.96
N ALA A 315 17.32 11.03 7.19
CA ALA A 315 17.74 10.02 6.23
C ALA A 315 16.88 8.78 6.39
N SER A 316 16.41 8.20 5.30
CA SER A 316 15.51 7.05 5.30
C SER A 316 15.74 6.13 4.11
N ALA A 317 15.36 4.89 4.27
CA ALA A 317 15.22 3.89 3.20
C ALA A 317 13.87 3.20 3.33
N PHE A 318 13.29 2.81 2.20
CA PHE A 318 12.01 2.11 2.15
C PHE A 318 11.94 1.15 0.97
N TYR A 319 11.11 0.14 1.10
CA TYR A 319 10.84 -0.84 0.04
C TYR A 319 9.33 -0.97 -0.16
N ASN A 320 8.89 -0.85 -1.41
CA ASN A 320 7.51 -1.01 -1.84
C ASN A 320 7.40 -2.29 -2.66
N GLY A 321 7.11 -3.40 -1.97
CA GLY A 321 7.05 -4.73 -2.58
C GLY A 321 5.65 -5.34 -2.68
N ASP A 322 4.62 -4.74 -2.08
CA ASP A 322 3.23 -5.21 -2.19
C ASP A 322 2.61 -4.71 -3.51
N THR A 323 3.11 -5.24 -4.61
CA THR A 323 2.80 -4.85 -6.00
C THR A 323 2.70 -6.08 -6.90
N VAL A 324 1.92 -5.98 -7.98
CA VAL A 324 1.80 -7.05 -8.99
C VAL A 324 3.09 -7.20 -9.80
N ASP A 325 3.66 -6.07 -10.22
CA ASP A 325 4.90 -5.99 -11.01
C ASP A 325 6.03 -5.40 -10.17
N ASP A 326 7.21 -5.14 -10.76
CA ASP A 326 8.34 -4.61 -10.02
C ASP A 326 8.01 -3.25 -9.39
N GLY A 327 8.15 -3.20 -8.08
CA GLY A 327 8.00 -2.01 -7.27
C GLY A 327 9.30 -1.19 -7.17
N SER A 328 9.55 -0.59 -6.00
CA SER A 328 10.72 0.27 -5.83
C SER A 328 11.39 0.11 -4.46
N PHE A 329 12.71 0.32 -4.46
CA PHE A 329 13.49 0.57 -3.26
C PHE A 329 13.95 2.03 -3.27
N GLY A 330 13.71 2.78 -2.20
CA GLY A 330 13.96 4.21 -2.16
C GLY A 330 14.88 4.64 -1.03
N LEU A 331 15.63 5.71 -1.28
CA LEU A 331 16.47 6.42 -0.31
C LEU A 331 16.13 7.91 -0.36
N VAL A 332 16.07 8.54 0.80
CA VAL A 332 15.85 9.99 0.92
C VAL A 332 16.84 10.55 1.92
N ILE A 333 17.44 11.69 1.59
CA ILE A 333 18.28 12.46 2.51
C ILE A 333 17.91 13.94 2.44
N VAL A 334 17.74 14.54 3.61
CA VAL A 334 17.48 15.96 3.81
C VAL A 334 18.68 16.56 4.52
N PRO A 335 19.48 17.42 3.87
CA PRO A 335 20.69 17.95 4.46
C PRO A 335 20.46 18.91 5.63
N VAL A 336 21.44 19.04 6.50
CA VAL A 336 21.48 20.14 7.47
C VAL A 336 21.73 21.48 6.76
N PRO A 337 21.31 22.63 7.31
CA PRO A 337 21.61 23.93 6.73
C PRO A 337 23.11 24.14 6.50
N GLY A 338 23.47 24.52 5.29
CA GLY A 338 24.87 24.77 4.88
C GLY A 338 25.55 23.58 4.21
N VAL A 339 24.94 22.42 4.14
CA VAL A 339 25.36 21.27 3.35
C VAL A 339 24.60 21.29 2.03
N SER A 340 25.29 21.20 0.91
CA SER A 340 24.69 21.15 -0.43
C SER A 340 24.05 19.78 -0.70
N LEU A 341 23.16 19.71 -1.71
CA LEU A 341 22.55 18.44 -2.11
C LEU A 341 23.61 17.45 -2.64
N ASP A 342 24.62 17.93 -3.36
CA ASP A 342 25.73 17.09 -3.86
C ASP A 342 26.57 16.53 -2.71
N GLU A 343 26.87 17.33 -1.67
CA GLU A 343 27.57 16.85 -0.48
C GLU A 343 26.76 15.85 0.31
N ALA A 344 25.44 16.07 0.42
CA ALA A 344 24.53 15.13 1.08
C ALA A 344 24.40 13.82 0.32
N GLU A 345 24.29 13.88 -1.01
CA GLU A 345 24.29 12.70 -1.88
C GLU A 345 25.60 11.91 -1.76
N ALA A 346 26.74 12.60 -1.85
CA ALA A 346 28.05 11.96 -1.72
C ALA A 346 28.24 11.31 -0.33
N ALA A 347 27.74 11.94 0.73
CA ALA A 347 27.77 11.38 2.07
C ALA A 347 26.90 10.11 2.18
N MET A 348 25.69 10.14 1.60
CA MET A 348 24.81 8.96 1.52
C MET A 348 25.48 7.82 0.75
N ASP A 349 26.11 8.12 -0.40
CA ASP A 349 26.84 7.13 -1.20
C ASP A 349 28.00 6.51 -0.42
N GLY A 350 28.79 7.31 0.31
CA GLY A 350 29.88 6.81 1.15
C GLY A 350 29.40 5.86 2.25
N VAL A 351 28.25 6.12 2.84
CA VAL A 351 27.66 5.21 3.85
C VAL A 351 27.21 3.90 3.20
N ILE A 352 26.59 3.95 2.02
CA ILE A 352 26.16 2.76 1.27
C ILE A 352 27.37 1.93 0.84
N GLU A 353 28.43 2.55 0.33
CA GLU A 353 29.68 1.87 -0.05
C GLU A 353 30.32 1.17 1.16
N THR A 354 30.36 1.85 2.30
CA THR A 354 30.85 1.28 3.55
C THR A 354 30.02 0.07 3.98
N PHE A 355 28.69 0.18 3.95
CA PHE A 355 27.78 -0.93 4.26
C PHE A 355 27.98 -2.13 3.32
N LEU A 356 28.15 -1.89 2.02
CA LEU A 356 28.41 -2.96 1.04
C LEU A 356 29.77 -3.62 1.23
N ALA A 357 30.76 -2.89 1.75
CA ALA A 357 32.11 -3.41 2.01
C ALA A 357 32.22 -4.16 3.36
N GLU A 358 31.61 -3.63 4.42
CA GLU A 358 31.73 -4.16 5.77
C GLU A 358 30.69 -5.26 6.06
N GLY A 359 29.53 -5.20 5.37
CA GLY A 359 28.44 -6.14 5.54
C GLY A 359 27.48 -5.77 6.67
N VAL A 360 26.58 -6.70 6.99
CA VAL A 360 25.53 -6.51 7.98
C VAL A 360 26.05 -6.75 9.39
N ASP A 361 25.86 -5.77 10.28
CA ASP A 361 26.09 -5.95 11.70
C ASP A 361 25.08 -6.94 12.31
N ALA A 362 25.56 -7.99 12.97
CA ALA A 362 24.75 -9.08 13.48
C ALA A 362 23.78 -8.63 14.60
N GLU A 363 24.18 -7.66 15.44
CA GLU A 363 23.32 -7.13 16.51
C GLU A 363 22.24 -6.23 15.93
N ALA A 364 22.56 -5.44 14.90
CA ALA A 364 21.59 -4.64 14.17
C ALA A 364 20.54 -5.52 13.49
N LEU A 365 20.95 -6.58 12.81
CA LEU A 365 20.04 -7.56 12.19
C LEU A 365 19.11 -8.19 13.22
N ALA A 366 19.65 -8.68 14.34
CA ALA A 366 18.85 -9.28 15.41
C ALA A 366 17.84 -8.30 16.00
N ARG A 367 18.24 -7.03 16.17
CA ARG A 367 17.35 -5.96 16.64
C ARG A 367 16.22 -5.69 15.66
N ILE A 368 16.51 -5.53 14.36
CA ILE A 368 15.48 -5.29 13.33
C ILE A 368 14.50 -6.46 13.26
N LYS A 369 14.98 -7.71 13.26
CA LYS A 369 14.09 -8.88 13.27
C LYS A 369 13.18 -8.89 14.50
N THR A 370 13.68 -8.48 15.66
CA THR A 370 12.87 -8.35 16.88
C THR A 370 11.81 -7.26 16.73
N GLN A 371 12.16 -6.10 16.16
CA GLN A 371 11.24 -5.00 15.92
C GLN A 371 10.15 -5.39 14.92
N LEU A 372 10.51 -6.02 13.80
CA LEU A 372 9.57 -6.52 12.80
C LEU A 372 8.61 -7.56 13.42
N ARG A 373 9.11 -8.49 14.25
CA ARG A 373 8.25 -9.44 14.95
C ARG A 373 7.28 -8.75 15.91
N ALA A 374 7.74 -7.76 16.66
CA ALA A 374 6.88 -6.98 17.55
C ALA A 374 5.81 -6.22 16.75
N ALA A 375 6.18 -5.59 15.65
CA ALA A 375 5.23 -4.88 14.77
C ALA A 375 4.15 -5.83 14.22
N GLN A 376 4.52 -7.07 13.83
CA GLN A 376 3.56 -8.08 13.38
C GLN A 376 2.59 -8.52 14.50
N ILE A 377 3.07 -8.61 15.74
CA ILE A 377 2.21 -8.95 16.89
C ILE A 377 1.23 -7.81 17.16
N TYR A 378 1.71 -6.56 17.23
CA TYR A 378 0.85 -5.40 17.47
C TYR A 378 -0.15 -5.14 16.35
N ALA A 379 0.22 -5.44 15.10
CA ALA A 379 -0.68 -5.30 13.97
C ALA A 379 -1.95 -6.17 14.07
N LYS A 380 -1.89 -7.28 14.81
CA LYS A 380 -3.05 -8.15 15.09
C LYS A 380 -4.10 -7.48 15.98
N ASP A 381 -3.75 -6.41 16.69
CA ASP A 381 -4.71 -5.66 17.52
C ASP A 381 -5.58 -4.71 16.70
N ASN A 382 -5.23 -4.45 15.45
CA ASN A 382 -5.98 -3.58 14.54
C ASN A 382 -6.69 -4.41 13.45
N VAL A 383 -7.97 -4.68 13.67
CA VAL A 383 -8.81 -5.46 12.75
C VAL A 383 -8.90 -4.84 11.37
N ASP A 384 -9.02 -3.51 11.27
CA ASP A 384 -9.07 -2.79 9.99
C ASP A 384 -7.73 -2.91 9.23
N GLY A 385 -6.62 -2.74 9.96
CA GLY A 385 -5.27 -2.91 9.40
C GLY A 385 -5.02 -4.33 8.91
N LEU A 386 -5.62 -5.31 9.61
CA LEU A 386 -5.53 -6.72 9.24
C LEU A 386 -6.34 -7.00 7.97
N ALA A 387 -7.59 -6.55 7.92
CA ALA A 387 -8.44 -6.63 6.72
C ALA A 387 -7.75 -6.01 5.50
N ARG A 388 -7.15 -4.82 5.69
CA ARG A 388 -6.38 -4.14 4.63
C ARG A 388 -5.20 -4.96 4.15
N ARG A 389 -4.42 -5.55 5.05
CA ARG A 389 -3.25 -6.39 4.72
C ARG A 389 -3.62 -7.59 3.86
N TYR A 390 -4.70 -8.30 4.23
CA TYR A 390 -5.17 -9.43 3.43
C TYR A 390 -5.70 -8.98 2.08
N GLY A 391 -6.48 -7.90 2.06
CA GLY A 391 -7.03 -7.36 0.82
C GLY A 391 -5.96 -6.92 -0.17
N GLU A 392 -4.94 -6.17 0.29
CA GLU A 392 -3.81 -5.73 -0.51
C GLU A 392 -3.01 -6.92 -1.06
N ALA A 393 -2.65 -7.86 -0.21
CA ALA A 393 -1.92 -9.05 -0.60
C ALA A 393 -2.66 -9.86 -1.68
N LEU A 394 -3.94 -10.14 -1.46
CA LEU A 394 -4.74 -10.91 -2.41
C LEU A 394 -5.01 -10.14 -3.71
N ALA A 395 -5.17 -8.82 -3.65
CA ALA A 395 -5.36 -7.99 -4.84
C ALA A 395 -4.09 -7.88 -5.70
N THR A 396 -2.91 -8.06 -5.08
CA THR A 396 -1.61 -8.09 -5.78
C THR A 396 -1.16 -9.50 -6.16
N GLY A 397 -1.98 -10.53 -5.91
CA GLY A 397 -1.74 -11.89 -6.39
C GLY A 397 -1.11 -12.85 -5.38
N LEU A 398 -0.94 -12.41 -4.13
CA LEU A 398 -0.55 -13.29 -3.03
C LEU A 398 -1.75 -14.11 -2.53
N THR A 399 -1.50 -15.11 -1.70
CA THR A 399 -2.51 -15.96 -1.08
C THR A 399 -2.65 -15.66 0.42
N VAL A 400 -3.68 -16.20 1.05
CA VAL A 400 -3.86 -16.17 2.51
C VAL A 400 -2.65 -16.82 3.20
N GLU A 401 -2.17 -17.93 2.65
CA GLU A 401 -1.01 -18.65 3.15
C GLU A 401 0.29 -17.81 3.06
N ASP A 402 0.46 -17.03 1.98
CA ASP A 402 1.59 -16.09 1.85
C ASP A 402 1.57 -14.99 2.91
N VAL A 403 0.39 -14.44 3.22
CA VAL A 403 0.23 -13.45 4.30
C VAL A 403 0.58 -14.05 5.65
N GLN A 404 0.13 -15.28 5.91
CA GLN A 404 0.39 -15.99 7.17
C GLN A 404 1.86 -16.41 7.33
N ALA A 405 2.53 -16.76 6.22
CA ALA A 405 3.95 -17.15 6.22
C ALA A 405 4.92 -15.96 6.32
N TRP A 406 4.47 -14.74 5.99
CA TRP A 406 5.30 -13.55 5.93
C TRP A 406 6.12 -13.26 7.20
N PRO A 407 5.55 -13.33 8.42
CA PRO A 407 6.32 -13.14 9.65
C PRO A 407 7.50 -14.12 9.78
N ASP A 408 7.33 -15.36 9.38
CA ASP A 408 8.38 -16.39 9.44
C ASP A 408 9.44 -16.15 8.34
N ALA A 409 9.04 -15.75 7.13
CA ALA A 409 9.96 -15.34 6.07
C ALA A 409 10.89 -14.20 6.54
N LEU A 410 10.34 -13.15 7.17
CA LEU A 410 11.13 -12.07 7.74
C LEU A 410 12.12 -12.55 8.84
N GLN A 411 11.69 -13.50 9.67
CA GLN A 411 12.56 -14.06 10.71
C GLN A 411 13.65 -15.00 10.15
N ALA A 412 13.42 -15.61 9.01
CA ALA A 412 14.39 -16.50 8.34
C ALA A 412 15.56 -15.74 7.69
N VAL A 413 15.36 -14.48 7.26
CA VAL A 413 16.37 -13.67 6.55
C VAL A 413 17.72 -13.70 7.26
N THR A 414 18.78 -14.00 6.52
CA THR A 414 20.18 -14.01 7.01
C THR A 414 20.93 -12.74 6.60
N ALA A 415 22.09 -12.51 7.16
CA ALA A 415 22.98 -11.43 6.73
C ALA A 415 23.43 -11.59 5.27
N GLU A 416 23.59 -12.85 4.81
CA GLU A 416 23.95 -13.16 3.43
C GLU A 416 22.82 -12.77 2.46
N ASP A 417 21.56 -13.05 2.80
CA ASP A 417 20.39 -12.68 2.01
C ASP A 417 20.26 -11.17 1.88
N VAL A 418 20.43 -10.43 2.99
CA VAL A 418 20.43 -8.96 2.99
C VAL A 418 21.52 -8.41 2.08
N MET A 419 22.74 -8.97 2.15
CA MET A 419 23.85 -8.51 1.32
C MET A 419 23.68 -8.87 -0.15
N ALA A 420 23.06 -10.00 -0.47
CA ALA A 420 22.70 -10.37 -1.83
C ALA A 420 21.68 -9.38 -2.42
N ALA A 421 20.59 -9.12 -1.67
CA ALA A 421 19.58 -8.15 -2.05
C ALA A 421 20.17 -6.73 -2.23
N ALA A 422 21.05 -6.29 -1.30
CA ALA A 422 21.68 -4.99 -1.36
C ALA A 422 22.56 -4.82 -2.62
N ARG A 423 23.37 -5.82 -2.97
CA ARG A 423 24.21 -5.77 -4.18
C ARG A 423 23.40 -5.76 -5.46
N THR A 424 22.22 -6.36 -5.46
CA THR A 424 21.33 -6.39 -6.62
C THR A 424 20.57 -5.08 -6.77
N VAL A 425 19.91 -4.61 -5.69
CA VAL A 425 19.01 -3.46 -5.77
C VAL A 425 19.77 -2.13 -5.84
N LEU A 426 20.90 -1.97 -5.14
CA LEU A 426 21.64 -0.70 -5.06
C LEU A 426 22.58 -0.45 -6.26
N ASP A 427 22.35 -1.12 -7.39
CA ASP A 427 23.10 -0.84 -8.63
C ASP A 427 22.67 0.52 -9.20
N ARG A 428 23.58 1.49 -9.19
CA ARG A 428 23.31 2.86 -9.66
C ARG A 428 22.84 2.96 -11.11
N ARG A 429 23.12 1.99 -11.95
CA ARG A 429 22.59 1.95 -13.32
C ARG A 429 21.07 1.87 -13.35
N ASN A 430 20.46 1.31 -12.30
CA ASN A 430 19.01 1.19 -12.15
C ASN A 430 18.39 2.36 -11.38
N ALA A 431 19.21 3.36 -10.98
CA ALA A 431 18.76 4.45 -10.14
C ALA A 431 18.16 5.61 -10.93
N VAL A 432 17.15 6.22 -10.33
CA VAL A 432 16.73 7.59 -10.60
C VAL A 432 17.08 8.42 -9.38
N THR A 433 18.03 9.36 -9.53
CA THR A 433 18.42 10.30 -8.49
C THR A 433 17.81 11.66 -8.79
N GLY A 434 17.10 12.21 -7.82
CA GLY A 434 16.43 13.48 -7.93
C GLY A 434 16.87 14.48 -6.88
N HIS A 435 17.15 15.72 -7.29
CA HIS A 435 17.44 16.88 -6.45
C HIS A 435 16.27 17.85 -6.50
N LEU A 436 15.60 18.06 -5.38
CA LEU A 436 14.60 19.13 -5.22
C LEU A 436 15.20 20.26 -4.41
N THR A 437 15.23 21.45 -4.98
CA THR A 437 15.84 22.64 -4.34
C THR A 437 14.95 23.85 -4.44
N LYS A 438 15.25 24.87 -3.63
CA LYS A 438 14.56 26.16 -3.70
C LYS A 438 15.12 27.05 -4.83
N ASP A 439 16.40 26.99 -5.08
CA ASP A 439 17.15 27.90 -5.96
C ASP A 439 17.65 27.17 -7.20
N GLU A 440 17.55 27.79 -8.38
CA GLU A 440 18.02 27.25 -9.65
C GLU A 440 19.55 26.98 -9.66
N GLU A 441 20.34 27.80 -8.96
CA GLU A 441 21.80 27.61 -8.86
C GLU A 441 22.19 26.29 -8.15
N GLN A 442 21.30 25.72 -7.35
CA GLN A 442 21.52 24.43 -6.67
C GLN A 442 20.93 23.24 -7.44
N ALA A 443 20.19 23.49 -8.51
CA ALA A 443 19.57 22.46 -9.33
C ALA A 443 20.47 21.98 -10.49
N LEU A 444 21.51 22.72 -10.81
CA LEU A 444 22.49 22.47 -11.88
C LEU A 444 23.77 21.84 -11.33
#